data_b4c17d47dc87ae9c3c69f024e827a75b
#
_entry.id   b4c17d47dc87ae9c3c69f024e827a75b
#
_cell.length_a   1.000
_cell.length_b   1.000
_cell.length_c   1.000
_cell.angle_alpha   90.00
_cell.angle_beta   90.00
_cell.angle_gamma   90.00
#
_symmetry.space_group_name_H-M   'P 1'
#
loop_
_entity.id
_entity.type
_entity.pdbx_description
1 polymer ?
#
loop_
_entity_poly.entity_id
_entity_poly.type
_entity_poly.pdbx_seq_one_letter_code
_entity_poly.pdbx_strand_id
1 'polypeptide(L)'
;MTVSHKSRSKLGTKREIRPGVWKIGVSNGYREDGKRRTAWRTVHGNEIEADAAIVRLAEEMGRCLSTGDEMTLDTYYWGYFSPMKHATTTKANASTHDSNYRTHIAPHFGQWNLSRIGNIEIQRWINQLPPQSAPNYVRTMRAILNQAHFDHMKQDAPMGGEYRYKMPRGRTNTPQPVMGAYEIAQTLERLKGAQLYPLWLVMVGCGLSRSEALALDWEDIAWSKVLQMDGKEHWSAIVPVKAACTSQDGMKEPKNDRRYRRVPMLPPFSDALHDCAGTGPICQSKKHLSDGWRLSGNRLSPDYIPKLWRSYFDEGGPLHGMPFVRIGRMRATYSTMMQGAGVDSTIINAMQGRTDNSPVLYTNYLMPGLETYTQSAMAMSALVSGM
;
A
#
# COMPACT_ATOMS: atom_id res chain seq x y z
N MET A 1 -12.65 -40.89 -16.06
CA MET A 1 -11.33 -41.42 -15.65
C MET A 1 -10.41 -40.22 -15.44
N THR A 2 -10.17 -39.83 -14.18
CA THR A 2 -9.32 -38.70 -13.83
C THR A 2 -7.87 -39.16 -13.87
N VAL A 3 -7.10 -38.63 -14.81
CA VAL A 3 -5.66 -38.92 -14.93
C VAL A 3 -4.96 -38.26 -13.75
N SER A 4 -4.52 -39.08 -12.80
CA SER A 4 -3.73 -38.66 -11.65
C SER A 4 -2.33 -38.25 -12.09
N HIS A 5 -2.06 -36.97 -12.22
CA HIS A 5 -0.71 -36.49 -12.44
C HIS A 5 0.15 -36.72 -11.17
N LYS A 6 1.08 -37.68 -11.29
CA LYS A 6 2.17 -37.83 -10.30
C LYS A 6 3.29 -36.86 -10.66
N SER A 7 3.35 -35.74 -9.98
CA SER A 7 4.55 -34.91 -10.00
C SER A 7 5.53 -35.43 -8.93
N ARG A 8 6.79 -35.66 -9.31
CA ARG A 8 7.89 -35.98 -8.38
C ARG A 8 8.74 -34.73 -8.21
N SER A 9 8.66 -34.10 -7.04
CA SER A 9 9.73 -33.19 -6.63
C SER A 9 10.91 -34.01 -6.11
N LYS A 10 12.14 -33.53 -6.23
CA LYS A 10 13.33 -34.18 -5.63
C LYS A 10 13.24 -34.35 -4.11
N LEU A 11 12.42 -33.54 -3.44
CA LEU A 11 12.24 -33.55 -1.97
C LEU A 11 11.18 -34.55 -1.52
N GLY A 12 10.14 -34.79 -2.31
CA GLY A 12 9.06 -35.67 -1.93
C GLY A 12 8.13 -35.98 -3.08
N THR A 13 7.03 -36.66 -2.77
CA THR A 13 5.97 -36.98 -3.71
C THR A 13 4.69 -36.31 -3.30
N LYS A 14 3.90 -35.82 -4.26
CA LYS A 14 2.56 -35.30 -4.03
C LYS A 14 1.57 -35.97 -4.98
N ARG A 15 0.34 -36.14 -4.50
CA ARG A 15 -0.78 -36.64 -5.27
C ARG A 15 -2.05 -35.97 -4.82
N GLU A 16 -2.78 -35.36 -5.72
CA GLU A 16 -4.10 -34.84 -5.42
C GLU A 16 -5.08 -36.02 -5.26
N ILE A 17 -5.78 -36.09 -4.14
CA ILE A 17 -6.75 -37.13 -3.80
C ILE A 17 -8.16 -36.69 -4.18
N ARG A 18 -8.45 -35.40 -3.94
CA ARG A 18 -9.69 -34.70 -4.30
C ARG A 18 -9.32 -33.26 -4.64
N PRO A 19 -10.14 -32.51 -5.38
CA PRO A 19 -9.87 -31.09 -5.62
C PRO A 19 -9.52 -30.34 -4.33
N GLY A 20 -8.33 -29.77 -4.27
CA GLY A 20 -7.81 -29.05 -3.12
C GLY A 20 -7.36 -29.91 -1.92
N VAL A 21 -7.22 -31.25 -2.08
CA VAL A 21 -6.72 -32.17 -1.02
C VAL A 21 -5.57 -32.99 -1.56
N TRP A 22 -4.41 -32.81 -0.97
CA TRP A 22 -3.15 -33.41 -1.42
C TRP A 22 -2.61 -34.41 -0.40
N LYS A 23 -2.19 -35.59 -0.87
CA LYS A 23 -1.37 -36.50 -0.11
C LYS A 23 0.09 -36.27 -0.47
N ILE A 24 0.88 -35.86 0.50
CA ILE A 24 2.32 -35.62 0.35
C ILE A 24 3.12 -36.67 1.09
N GLY A 25 4.30 -37.00 0.57
CA GLY A 25 5.20 -37.98 1.19
C GLY A 25 6.66 -37.58 1.04
N VAL A 26 7.41 -37.63 2.13
CA VAL A 26 8.86 -37.37 2.15
C VAL A 26 9.58 -38.60 2.70
N SER A 27 10.70 -38.96 2.08
CA SER A 27 11.53 -40.08 2.51
C SER A 27 12.91 -39.56 2.92
N ASN A 28 13.37 -39.95 4.11
CA ASN A 28 14.71 -39.65 4.60
C ASN A 28 15.45 -40.93 5.02
N GLY A 29 16.26 -41.45 4.08
CA GLY A 29 17.08 -42.65 4.31
C GLY A 29 16.28 -43.94 4.47
N TYR A 30 16.93 -44.91 5.08
CA TYR A 30 16.39 -46.24 5.37
C TYR A 30 16.40 -46.48 6.90
N ARG A 31 15.46 -47.30 7.36
CA ARG A 31 15.45 -47.82 8.74
C ARG A 31 16.47 -48.97 8.84
N GLU A 32 16.76 -49.37 10.05
CA GLU A 32 17.65 -50.54 10.32
C GLU A 32 17.13 -51.81 9.68
N ASP A 33 15.82 -51.91 9.44
CA ASP A 33 15.16 -53.04 8.73
C ASP A 33 15.27 -52.96 7.19
N GLY A 34 16.04 -52.03 6.65
CA GLY A 34 16.24 -51.84 5.21
C GLY A 34 15.06 -51.20 4.46
N LYS A 35 13.98 -50.83 5.18
CA LYS A 35 12.82 -50.15 4.59
C LYS A 35 13.02 -48.63 4.56
N ARG A 36 12.51 -47.97 3.52
CA ARG A 36 12.55 -46.50 3.44
C ARG A 36 11.79 -45.86 4.58
N ARG A 37 12.45 -44.94 5.28
CA ARG A 37 11.84 -44.09 6.29
C ARG A 37 11.04 -42.99 5.59
N THR A 38 9.72 -43.21 5.42
CA THR A 38 8.82 -42.26 4.72
C THR A 38 7.73 -41.77 5.65
N ALA A 39 7.53 -40.46 5.71
CA ALA A 39 6.39 -39.84 6.37
C ALA A 39 5.38 -39.39 5.31
N TRP A 40 4.10 -39.54 5.64
CA TRP A 40 2.98 -39.12 4.78
C TRP A 40 2.07 -38.17 5.54
N ARG A 41 1.59 -37.11 4.84
CA ARG A 41 0.58 -36.21 5.37
C ARG A 41 -0.46 -35.87 4.32
N THR A 42 -1.65 -35.48 4.80
CA THR A 42 -2.72 -34.90 3.96
C THR A 42 -2.74 -33.40 4.21
N VAL A 43 -2.78 -32.61 3.13
CA VAL A 43 -2.76 -31.15 3.15
C VAL A 43 -3.96 -30.67 2.35
N HIS A 44 -4.65 -29.64 2.87
CA HIS A 44 -5.74 -28.97 2.21
C HIS A 44 -5.22 -27.65 1.62
N GLY A 45 -5.52 -27.39 0.35
CA GLY A 45 -5.11 -26.20 -0.35
C GLY A 45 -4.76 -26.46 -1.82
N ASN A 46 -4.10 -25.46 -2.42
CA ASN A 46 -3.64 -25.55 -3.80
C ASN A 46 -2.32 -26.34 -3.93
N GLU A 47 -1.87 -26.54 -5.16
CA GLU A 47 -0.62 -27.28 -5.44
C GLU A 47 0.62 -26.66 -4.80
N ILE A 48 0.65 -25.33 -4.70
CA ILE A 48 1.75 -24.56 -4.10
C ILE A 48 1.82 -24.79 -2.59
N GLU A 49 0.67 -24.86 -1.93
CA GLU A 49 0.58 -25.16 -0.49
C GLU A 49 1.00 -26.60 -0.20
N ALA A 50 0.71 -27.53 -1.11
CA ALA A 50 1.19 -28.90 -1.02
C ALA A 50 2.73 -28.98 -1.16
N ASP A 51 3.34 -28.21 -2.06
CA ASP A 51 4.79 -28.11 -2.20
C ASP A 51 5.46 -27.50 -0.96
N ALA A 52 4.90 -26.44 -0.41
CA ALA A 52 5.37 -25.86 0.84
C ALA A 52 5.29 -26.83 2.02
N ALA A 53 4.25 -27.66 2.05
CA ALA A 53 4.10 -28.68 3.09
C ALA A 53 5.10 -29.84 2.94
N ILE A 54 5.52 -30.19 1.70
CA ILE A 54 6.61 -31.16 1.48
C ILE A 54 7.92 -30.66 2.08
N VAL A 55 8.23 -29.38 1.90
CA VAL A 55 9.45 -28.76 2.47
C VAL A 55 9.44 -28.87 3.99
N ARG A 56 8.34 -28.44 4.64
CA ARG A 56 8.21 -28.53 6.11
C ARG A 56 8.33 -29.98 6.62
N LEU A 57 7.70 -30.91 5.93
CA LEU A 57 7.78 -32.32 6.30
C LEU A 57 9.20 -32.89 6.14
N ALA A 58 9.96 -32.41 5.15
CA ALA A 58 11.35 -32.79 4.96
C ALA A 58 12.23 -32.27 6.10
N GLU A 59 12.04 -31.04 6.55
CA GLU A 59 12.73 -30.44 7.70
C GLU A 59 12.42 -31.20 8.99
N GLU A 60 11.15 -31.49 9.26
CA GLU A 60 10.72 -32.26 10.43
C GLU A 60 11.35 -33.68 10.47
N MET A 61 11.64 -34.25 9.32
CA MET A 61 12.32 -35.54 9.21
C MET A 61 13.85 -35.43 9.37
N GLY A 62 14.39 -34.23 9.63
CA GLY A 62 15.84 -33.98 9.72
C GLY A 62 16.55 -34.15 8.38
N ARG A 63 15.82 -34.05 7.28
CA ARG A 63 16.42 -33.97 5.95
C ARG A 63 16.88 -32.54 5.77
N CYS A 64 18.14 -32.25 6.09
CA CYS A 64 18.76 -31.01 5.65
C CYS A 64 18.60 -30.90 4.14
N LEU A 65 17.96 -29.84 3.69
CA LEU A 65 17.97 -29.48 2.28
C LEU A 65 19.43 -29.27 1.91
N SER A 66 19.98 -30.23 1.16
CA SER A 66 21.33 -30.08 0.64
C SER A 66 21.44 -28.75 -0.07
N THR A 67 22.48 -28.03 0.24
CA THR A 67 22.97 -26.78 -0.35
C THR A 67 22.21 -26.31 -1.60
N GLY A 68 21.90 -25.01 -1.69
CA GLY A 68 21.07 -24.34 -2.69
C GLY A 68 21.21 -24.73 -4.17
N ASP A 69 22.06 -25.69 -4.50
CA ASP A 69 22.26 -26.23 -5.85
C ASP A 69 21.05 -27.01 -6.38
N GLU A 70 20.19 -27.53 -5.51
CA GLU A 70 18.99 -28.28 -5.89
C GLU A 70 17.66 -27.54 -5.62
N MET A 71 17.69 -26.44 -4.88
CA MET A 71 16.48 -25.70 -4.52
C MET A 71 16.08 -24.72 -5.63
N THR A 72 14.84 -24.86 -6.12
CA THR A 72 14.29 -23.88 -7.06
C THR A 72 13.84 -22.61 -6.33
N LEU A 73 13.75 -21.49 -7.08
CA LEU A 73 13.25 -20.24 -6.54
C LEU A 73 11.78 -20.35 -6.07
N ASP A 74 10.93 -21.12 -6.76
CA ASP A 74 9.54 -21.37 -6.34
C ASP A 74 9.50 -22.11 -5.00
N THR A 75 10.29 -23.16 -4.83
CA THR A 75 10.36 -23.93 -3.59
C THR A 75 10.81 -23.05 -2.43
N TYR A 76 11.84 -22.22 -2.65
CA TYR A 76 12.32 -21.28 -1.63
C TYR A 76 11.28 -20.20 -1.34
N TYR A 77 10.70 -19.61 -2.37
CA TYR A 77 9.74 -18.50 -2.19
C TYR A 77 8.54 -18.91 -1.34
N TRP A 78 7.86 -19.97 -1.73
CA TRP A 78 6.63 -20.40 -1.06
C TRP A 78 6.89 -21.17 0.23
N GLY A 79 8.03 -21.86 0.32
CA GLY A 79 8.40 -22.62 1.51
C GLY A 79 8.94 -21.74 2.66
N TYR A 80 9.67 -20.70 2.34
CA TYR A 80 10.41 -19.91 3.34
C TYR A 80 10.12 -18.40 3.28
N PHE A 81 10.31 -17.78 2.13
CA PHE A 81 10.26 -16.33 2.02
C PHE A 81 8.85 -15.75 2.24
N SER A 82 7.84 -16.28 1.56
CA SER A 82 6.46 -15.79 1.67
C SER A 82 5.90 -15.99 3.09
N PRO A 83 5.99 -17.18 3.74
CA PRO A 83 5.57 -17.34 5.12
C PRO A 83 6.26 -16.38 6.10
N MET A 84 7.56 -16.17 5.95
CA MET A 84 8.33 -15.22 6.77
C MET A 84 7.80 -13.79 6.57
N LYS A 85 7.54 -13.37 5.32
CA LYS A 85 6.98 -12.04 5.04
C LYS A 85 5.59 -11.85 5.62
N HIS A 86 4.73 -12.86 5.54
CA HIS A 86 3.40 -12.82 6.15
C HIS A 86 3.44 -12.71 7.68
N ALA A 87 4.45 -13.31 8.31
CA ALA A 87 4.63 -13.24 9.76
C ALA A 87 5.27 -11.92 10.25
N THR A 88 6.11 -11.27 9.41
CA THR A 88 6.96 -10.15 9.86
C THR A 88 6.56 -8.79 9.28
N THR A 89 5.64 -8.73 8.31
CA THR A 89 5.23 -7.47 7.67
C THR A 89 3.72 -7.32 7.61
N THR A 90 3.24 -6.13 7.18
CA THR A 90 1.79 -5.92 6.98
C THR A 90 1.26 -6.82 5.86
N LYS A 91 -0.02 -7.22 5.96
CA LYS A 91 -0.70 -8.03 4.93
C LYS A 91 -0.57 -7.41 3.53
N ALA A 92 -0.70 -6.08 3.43
CA ALA A 92 -0.53 -5.35 2.17
C ALA A 92 0.86 -5.52 1.57
N ASN A 93 1.92 -5.48 2.39
CA ASN A 93 3.29 -5.64 1.93
C ASN A 93 3.55 -7.09 1.48
N ALA A 94 3.17 -8.07 2.30
CA ALA A 94 3.30 -9.49 1.95
C ALA A 94 2.56 -9.82 0.65
N SER A 95 1.28 -9.41 0.52
CA SER A 95 0.50 -9.60 -0.71
C SER A 95 1.12 -8.92 -1.94
N THR A 96 1.79 -7.78 -1.76
CA THR A 96 2.51 -7.11 -2.84
C THR A 96 3.71 -7.94 -3.30
N HIS A 97 4.46 -8.52 -2.35
CA HIS A 97 5.54 -9.45 -2.68
C HIS A 97 5.02 -10.68 -3.43
N ASP A 98 3.94 -11.29 -2.95
CA ASP A 98 3.33 -12.47 -3.59
C ASP A 98 2.82 -12.16 -5.01
N SER A 99 2.17 -11.02 -5.21
CA SER A 99 1.71 -10.58 -6.52
C SER A 99 2.87 -10.35 -7.49
N ASN A 100 3.90 -9.60 -7.05
CA ASN A 100 5.08 -9.33 -7.87
C ASN A 100 5.82 -10.62 -8.23
N TYR A 101 5.95 -11.53 -7.26
CA TYR A 101 6.58 -12.83 -7.48
C TYR A 101 5.80 -13.64 -8.51
N ARG A 102 4.52 -13.88 -8.25
CA ARG A 102 3.67 -14.74 -9.10
C ARG A 102 3.57 -14.22 -10.53
N THR A 103 3.44 -12.89 -10.69
CA THR A 103 3.15 -12.31 -12.00
C THR A 103 4.40 -12.00 -12.82
N HIS A 104 5.53 -11.63 -12.17
CA HIS A 104 6.68 -11.08 -12.88
C HIS A 104 7.98 -11.82 -12.64
N ILE A 105 8.15 -12.55 -11.53
CA ILE A 105 9.40 -13.23 -11.20
C ILE A 105 9.30 -14.74 -11.51
N ALA A 106 8.29 -15.40 -10.98
CA ALA A 106 8.11 -16.84 -11.14
C ALA A 106 8.06 -17.31 -12.60
N PRO A 107 7.40 -16.61 -13.55
CA PRO A 107 7.41 -17.02 -14.96
C PRO A 107 8.79 -17.10 -15.60
N HIS A 108 9.77 -16.34 -15.06
CA HIS A 108 11.14 -16.34 -15.58
C HIS A 108 12.08 -17.24 -14.78
N PHE A 109 11.97 -17.22 -13.45
CA PHE A 109 12.96 -17.81 -12.54
C PHE A 109 12.41 -18.89 -11.63
N GLY A 110 11.08 -19.09 -11.56
CA GLY A 110 10.45 -19.95 -10.57
C GLY A 110 11.05 -21.35 -10.55
N GLN A 111 11.29 -21.93 -11.72
CA GLN A 111 11.85 -23.27 -11.90
C GLN A 111 13.38 -23.31 -11.92
N TRP A 112 14.04 -22.17 -11.79
CA TRP A 112 15.50 -22.12 -11.77
C TRP A 112 16.04 -22.44 -10.38
N ASN A 113 17.13 -23.20 -10.35
CA ASN A 113 17.86 -23.39 -9.11
C ASN A 113 18.46 -22.05 -8.64
N LEU A 114 18.40 -21.79 -7.36
CA LEU A 114 18.92 -20.55 -6.75
C LEU A 114 20.38 -20.28 -7.14
N SER A 115 21.21 -21.30 -7.21
CA SER A 115 22.62 -21.21 -7.59
C SER A 115 22.86 -20.67 -9.00
N ARG A 116 21.89 -20.86 -9.91
CA ARG A 116 22.00 -20.43 -11.31
C ARG A 116 21.51 -19.02 -11.58
N ILE A 117 20.87 -18.37 -10.60
CA ILE A 117 20.35 -17.00 -10.77
C ILE A 117 21.48 -16.03 -10.51
N GLY A 118 22.15 -15.58 -11.56
CA GLY A 118 23.27 -14.66 -11.50
C GLY A 118 22.91 -13.24 -11.99
N ASN A 119 23.90 -12.36 -11.95
CA ASN A 119 23.70 -10.93 -12.31
C ASN A 119 23.31 -10.74 -13.78
N ILE A 120 23.83 -11.57 -14.69
CA ILE A 120 23.56 -11.46 -16.13
C ILE A 120 22.09 -11.82 -16.41
N GLU A 121 21.61 -12.90 -15.84
CA GLU A 121 20.21 -13.36 -15.98
C GLU A 121 19.24 -12.34 -15.43
N ILE A 122 19.54 -11.80 -14.26
CA ILE A 122 18.74 -10.75 -13.62
C ILE A 122 18.71 -9.49 -14.50
N GLN A 123 19.85 -9.05 -15.02
CA GLN A 123 19.90 -7.87 -15.90
C GLN A 123 19.10 -8.09 -17.20
N ARG A 124 19.17 -9.29 -17.79
CA ARG A 124 18.37 -9.64 -18.98
C ARG A 124 16.88 -9.58 -18.71
N TRP A 125 16.46 -10.09 -17.56
CA TRP A 125 15.07 -10.01 -17.12
C TRP A 125 14.63 -8.56 -16.88
N ILE A 126 15.45 -7.76 -16.19
CA ILE A 126 15.16 -6.33 -15.94
C ILE A 126 14.93 -5.57 -17.25
N ASN A 127 15.72 -5.86 -18.29
CA ASN A 127 15.60 -5.18 -19.59
C ASN A 127 14.24 -5.45 -20.29
N GLN A 128 13.53 -6.49 -19.90
CA GLN A 128 12.21 -6.86 -20.44
C GLN A 128 11.05 -6.26 -19.63
N LEU A 129 11.32 -5.68 -18.46
CA LEU A 129 10.29 -5.15 -17.58
C LEU A 129 9.78 -3.79 -18.04
N PRO A 130 8.50 -3.48 -17.78
CA PRO A 130 7.97 -2.13 -18.02
C PRO A 130 8.74 -1.09 -17.18
N PRO A 131 9.27 -0.01 -17.78
CA PRO A 131 10.16 0.94 -17.10
C PRO A 131 9.56 1.53 -15.81
N GLN A 132 8.26 1.82 -15.80
CA GLN A 132 7.58 2.42 -14.64
C GLN A 132 7.50 1.49 -13.43
N SER A 133 7.37 0.19 -13.66
CA SER A 133 7.15 -0.81 -12.62
C SER A 133 8.41 -1.62 -12.28
N ALA A 134 9.41 -1.62 -13.16
CA ALA A 134 10.66 -2.37 -12.99
C ALA A 134 11.30 -2.18 -11.60
N PRO A 135 11.39 -0.95 -11.02
CA PRO A 135 12.00 -0.78 -9.70
C PRO A 135 11.29 -1.57 -8.59
N ASN A 136 9.97 -1.77 -8.69
CA ASN A 136 9.19 -2.51 -7.69
C ASN A 136 9.47 -4.01 -7.77
N TYR A 137 9.52 -4.57 -8.98
CA TYR A 137 9.80 -5.98 -9.21
C TYR A 137 11.24 -6.33 -8.83
N VAL A 138 12.18 -5.46 -9.21
CA VAL A 138 13.60 -5.59 -8.84
C VAL A 138 13.79 -5.53 -7.31
N ARG A 139 13.04 -4.67 -6.61
CA ARG A 139 13.06 -4.61 -5.14
C ARG A 139 12.58 -5.93 -4.53
N THR A 140 11.51 -6.51 -5.06
CA THR A 140 11.01 -7.82 -4.61
C THR A 140 12.05 -8.90 -4.87
N MET A 141 12.62 -8.99 -6.07
CA MET A 141 13.67 -9.97 -6.40
C MET A 141 14.89 -9.83 -5.50
N ARG A 142 15.34 -8.58 -5.25
CA ARG A 142 16.43 -8.30 -4.33
C ARG A 142 16.14 -8.80 -2.91
N ALA A 143 14.93 -8.56 -2.41
CA ALA A 143 14.54 -9.02 -1.08
C ALA A 143 14.59 -10.54 -0.97
N ILE A 144 14.15 -11.26 -2.02
CA ILE A 144 14.15 -12.72 -2.05
C ILE A 144 15.57 -13.26 -2.07
N LEU A 145 16.42 -12.79 -2.99
CA LEU A 145 17.77 -13.33 -3.16
C LEU A 145 18.72 -12.97 -2.01
N ASN A 146 18.57 -11.77 -1.44
CA ASN A 146 19.35 -11.40 -0.25
C ASN A 146 18.93 -12.24 0.97
N GLN A 147 17.63 -12.53 1.11
CA GLN A 147 17.18 -13.44 2.17
C GLN A 147 17.70 -14.87 1.94
N ALA A 148 17.63 -15.37 0.69
CA ALA A 148 18.15 -16.69 0.35
C ALA A 148 19.67 -16.82 0.63
N HIS A 149 20.42 -15.74 0.42
CA HIS A 149 21.82 -15.68 0.77
C HIS A 149 22.02 -15.68 2.31
N PHE A 150 21.24 -14.87 3.03
CA PHE A 150 21.26 -14.86 4.49
C PHE A 150 20.92 -16.22 5.09
N ASP A 151 19.97 -16.93 4.50
CA ASP A 151 19.53 -18.27 4.91
C ASP A 151 20.52 -19.38 4.45
N HIS A 152 21.67 -19.03 3.92
CA HIS A 152 22.68 -19.95 3.36
C HIS A 152 22.18 -20.88 2.23
N MET A 153 21.04 -20.54 1.61
CA MET A 153 20.48 -21.28 0.48
C MET A 153 21.04 -20.83 -0.86
N LYS A 154 21.78 -19.72 -0.87
CA LYS A 154 22.51 -19.17 -2.01
C LYS A 154 23.87 -18.66 -1.56
N GLN A 155 24.94 -19.07 -2.27
CA GLN A 155 26.31 -18.73 -1.87
C GLN A 155 26.64 -17.24 -2.13
N ASP A 156 26.20 -16.72 -3.26
CA ASP A 156 26.42 -15.33 -3.65
C ASP A 156 25.17 -14.47 -3.35
N ALA A 157 25.41 -13.18 -3.18
CA ALA A 157 24.36 -12.16 -3.06
C ALA A 157 24.30 -11.31 -4.34
N PRO A 158 23.73 -11.82 -5.45
CA PRO A 158 23.81 -11.14 -6.75
C PRO A 158 23.14 -9.76 -6.75
N MET A 159 22.25 -9.50 -5.80
CA MET A 159 21.61 -8.19 -5.64
C MET A 159 22.12 -7.42 -4.41
N GLY A 160 23.22 -7.87 -3.81
CA GLY A 160 23.90 -7.20 -2.69
C GLY A 160 24.63 -5.92 -3.09
N GLY A 161 24.96 -5.13 -2.10
CA GLY A 161 25.50 -3.77 -2.03
C GLY A 161 26.10 -3.08 -3.25
N GLU A 162 27.06 -3.66 -3.92
CA GLU A 162 27.87 -2.96 -4.93
C GLU A 162 27.32 -3.06 -6.36
N TYR A 163 26.57 -4.10 -6.69
CA TYR A 163 26.08 -4.28 -8.06
C TYR A 163 24.83 -3.41 -8.31
N ARG A 164 24.98 -2.49 -9.28
CA ARG A 164 23.90 -1.58 -9.68
C ARG A 164 23.30 -2.01 -11.02
N TYR A 165 22.14 -2.67 -10.96
CA TYR A 165 21.38 -2.99 -12.16
C TYR A 165 20.93 -1.73 -12.90
N LYS A 166 21.03 -1.77 -14.23
CA LYS A 166 20.52 -0.71 -15.09
C LYS A 166 19.04 -0.95 -15.33
N MET A 167 18.24 0.04 -15.00
CA MET A 167 16.79 0.00 -15.24
C MET A 167 16.48 0.28 -16.72
N PRO A 168 15.40 -0.30 -17.27
CA PRO A 168 15.01 -0.04 -18.65
C PRO A 168 14.72 1.45 -18.86
N ARG A 169 15.13 1.98 -20.00
CA ARG A 169 14.86 3.37 -20.37
C ARG A 169 13.39 3.51 -20.74
N GLY A 170 12.75 4.55 -20.24
CA GLY A 170 11.37 4.89 -20.56
C GLY A 170 10.94 6.16 -19.82
N ARG A 171 9.85 6.75 -20.25
CA ARG A 171 9.22 7.86 -19.51
C ARG A 171 8.75 7.34 -18.14
N THR A 172 9.54 7.58 -17.12
CA THR A 172 9.24 7.15 -15.75
C THR A 172 8.26 8.08 -15.03
N ASN A 173 8.21 9.35 -15.44
CA ASN A 173 7.40 10.38 -14.80
C ASN A 173 6.66 11.23 -15.84
N THR A 174 5.48 10.77 -16.26
CA THR A 174 4.50 11.71 -16.82
C THR A 174 3.92 12.49 -15.65
N PRO A 175 4.02 13.84 -15.65
CA PRO A 175 3.38 14.65 -14.62
C PRO A 175 1.88 14.27 -14.54
N GLN A 176 1.45 13.87 -13.35
CA GLN A 176 0.05 13.53 -13.14
C GLN A 176 -0.70 14.82 -12.78
N PRO A 177 -1.88 15.07 -13.35
CA PRO A 177 -2.62 16.30 -13.09
C PRO A 177 -2.93 16.48 -11.60
N VAL A 178 -2.97 17.72 -11.17
CA VAL A 178 -3.44 18.20 -9.87
C VAL A 178 -4.53 19.26 -10.14
N MET A 179 -5.36 19.53 -9.14
CA MET A 179 -6.33 20.63 -9.25
C MET A 179 -5.61 21.95 -9.01
N GLY A 180 -5.92 22.96 -9.82
CA GLY A 180 -5.58 24.35 -9.57
C GLY A 180 -6.57 25.00 -8.59
N ALA A 181 -6.31 26.25 -8.20
CA ALA A 181 -7.18 26.95 -7.25
C ALA A 181 -8.61 27.10 -7.77
N TYR A 182 -8.77 27.38 -9.05
CA TYR A 182 -10.09 27.49 -9.69
C TYR A 182 -10.88 26.17 -9.65
N GLU A 183 -10.25 25.04 -9.98
CA GLU A 183 -10.89 23.73 -9.90
C GLU A 183 -11.23 23.37 -8.44
N ILE A 184 -10.40 23.77 -7.48
CA ILE A 184 -10.68 23.56 -6.05
C ILE A 184 -11.91 24.35 -5.64
N ALA A 185 -11.99 25.64 -5.98
CA ALA A 185 -13.14 26.50 -5.67
C ALA A 185 -14.44 25.97 -6.30
N GLN A 186 -14.39 25.56 -7.56
CA GLN A 186 -15.55 24.93 -8.20
C GLN A 186 -15.95 23.61 -7.54
N THR A 187 -14.97 22.77 -7.17
CA THR A 187 -15.24 21.49 -6.50
C THR A 187 -15.85 21.69 -5.13
N LEU A 188 -15.40 22.71 -4.39
CA LEU A 188 -15.93 23.08 -3.08
C LEU A 188 -17.44 23.34 -3.13
N GLU A 189 -17.91 24.00 -4.19
CA GLU A 189 -19.34 24.28 -4.37
C GLU A 189 -20.11 23.09 -4.96
N ARG A 190 -19.60 22.49 -6.00
CA ARG A 190 -20.34 21.46 -6.75
C ARG A 190 -20.45 20.12 -5.99
N LEU A 191 -19.51 19.85 -5.07
CA LEU A 191 -19.46 18.58 -4.36
C LEU A 191 -20.29 18.59 -3.05
N LYS A 192 -20.92 19.72 -2.69
CA LYS A 192 -21.78 19.83 -1.50
C LYS A 192 -22.84 18.73 -1.51
N GLY A 193 -22.98 18.05 -0.37
CA GLY A 193 -23.92 16.93 -0.20
C GLY A 193 -23.50 15.60 -0.84
N ALA A 194 -22.40 15.56 -1.62
CA ALA A 194 -21.88 14.30 -2.15
C ALA A 194 -21.19 13.48 -1.08
N GLN A 195 -21.29 12.14 -1.17
CA GLN A 195 -20.79 11.20 -0.16
C GLN A 195 -19.29 11.34 0.13
N LEU A 196 -18.48 11.69 -0.88
CA LEU A 196 -17.03 11.88 -0.70
C LEU A 196 -16.65 13.32 -0.35
N TYR A 197 -17.59 14.22 -0.14
CA TYR A 197 -17.29 15.62 0.13
C TYR A 197 -16.45 15.82 1.40
N PRO A 198 -16.81 15.26 2.56
CA PRO A 198 -15.98 15.39 3.76
C PRO A 198 -14.57 14.81 3.59
N LEU A 199 -14.46 13.65 2.92
CA LEU A 199 -13.17 13.03 2.62
C LEU A 199 -12.29 13.95 1.76
N TRP A 200 -12.87 14.51 0.68
CA TRP A 200 -12.18 15.42 -0.22
C TRP A 200 -11.72 16.69 0.52
N LEU A 201 -12.57 17.27 1.35
CA LEU A 201 -12.26 18.47 2.14
C LEU A 201 -11.01 18.29 3.00
N VAL A 202 -10.91 17.21 3.77
CA VAL A 202 -9.73 16.98 4.62
C VAL A 202 -8.48 16.60 3.81
N MET A 203 -8.65 15.99 2.64
CA MET A 203 -7.52 15.69 1.76
C MET A 203 -6.94 16.95 1.11
N VAL A 204 -7.78 17.89 0.68
CA VAL A 204 -7.35 19.13 0.03
C VAL A 204 -7.04 20.21 1.06
N GLY A 205 -7.83 20.36 2.12
CA GLY A 205 -7.64 21.39 3.13
C GLY A 205 -6.50 21.12 4.12
N CYS A 206 -6.19 19.83 4.39
CA CYS A 206 -5.13 19.42 5.33
C CYS A 206 -4.00 18.60 4.69
N GLY A 207 -4.08 18.29 3.42
CA GLY A 207 -3.06 17.47 2.75
C GLY A 207 -3.00 16.02 3.23
N LEU A 208 -4.09 15.47 3.79
CA LEU A 208 -4.15 14.10 4.25
C LEU A 208 -4.08 13.11 3.08
N SER A 209 -3.47 11.96 3.30
CA SER A 209 -3.60 10.85 2.37
C SER A 209 -5.02 10.26 2.45
N ARG A 210 -5.47 9.58 1.38
CA ARG A 210 -6.79 8.93 1.36
C ARG A 210 -7.02 7.99 2.54
N SER A 211 -6.00 7.22 2.91
CA SER A 211 -6.10 6.27 4.04
C SER A 211 -6.14 6.96 5.40
N GLU A 212 -5.45 8.08 5.59
CA GLU A 212 -5.51 8.90 6.80
C GLU A 212 -6.87 9.59 6.90
N ALA A 213 -7.33 10.22 5.83
CA ALA A 213 -8.64 10.87 5.77
C ALA A 213 -9.78 9.88 6.02
N LEU A 214 -9.71 8.69 5.43
CA LEU A 214 -10.71 7.66 5.61
C LEU A 214 -10.74 7.11 7.05
N ALA A 215 -9.65 7.24 7.80
CA ALA A 215 -9.56 6.77 9.19
C ALA A 215 -10.18 7.71 10.21
N LEU A 216 -10.50 8.96 9.83
CA LEU A 216 -11.07 9.95 10.74
C LEU A 216 -12.51 9.65 11.13
N ASP A 217 -12.83 9.95 12.37
CA ASP A 217 -14.19 10.06 12.88
C ASP A 217 -14.50 11.52 13.24
N TRP A 218 -15.77 11.91 13.19
CA TRP A 218 -16.20 13.28 13.47
C TRP A 218 -15.83 13.73 14.88
N GLU A 219 -15.87 12.84 15.84
CA GLU A 219 -15.56 13.06 17.25
C GLU A 219 -14.08 13.36 17.49
N ASP A 220 -13.21 13.03 16.54
CA ASP A 220 -11.78 13.33 16.63
C ASP A 220 -11.45 14.78 16.33
N ILE A 221 -12.31 15.49 15.60
CA ILE A 221 -12.06 16.84 15.11
C ILE A 221 -12.36 17.86 16.20
N ALA A 222 -11.36 18.64 16.56
CA ALA A 222 -11.56 19.74 17.51
C ALA A 222 -11.96 21.02 16.75
N TRP A 223 -13.07 21.60 17.16
CA TRP A 223 -13.65 22.79 16.54
C TRP A 223 -13.46 24.02 17.39
N SER A 224 -13.23 25.18 16.75
CA SER A 224 -13.25 26.49 17.38
C SER A 224 -13.75 27.55 16.39
N LYS A 225 -14.25 28.66 16.94
CA LYS A 225 -14.63 29.82 16.12
C LYS A 225 -13.47 30.81 16.02
N VAL A 226 -13.31 31.39 14.84
CA VAL A 226 -12.32 32.42 14.56
C VAL A 226 -13.00 33.57 13.85
N LEU A 227 -12.65 34.80 14.27
CA LEU A 227 -13.08 36.02 13.59
C LEU A 227 -12.13 36.27 12.42
N GLN A 228 -12.65 36.38 11.20
CA GLN A 228 -11.84 36.72 10.03
C GLN A 228 -11.88 38.21 9.68
N MET A 229 -11.07 38.61 8.70
CA MET A 229 -10.97 40.01 8.26
C MET A 229 -12.27 40.54 7.62
N ASP A 230 -13.19 39.66 7.21
CA ASP A 230 -14.52 40.03 6.77
C ASP A 230 -15.49 40.42 7.89
N GLY A 231 -15.03 40.37 9.14
CA GLY A 231 -15.82 40.67 10.33
C GLY A 231 -16.80 39.58 10.75
N LYS A 232 -16.77 38.42 10.13
CA LYS A 232 -17.65 37.26 10.43
C LYS A 232 -16.93 36.23 11.25
N GLU A 233 -17.69 35.52 12.07
CA GLU A 233 -17.23 34.30 12.72
C GLU A 233 -17.28 33.13 11.77
N HIS A 234 -16.17 32.41 11.66
CA HIS A 234 -16.01 31.22 10.89
C HIS A 234 -15.58 30.04 11.77
N TRP A 235 -15.79 28.83 11.30
CA TRP A 235 -15.26 27.67 11.97
C TRP A 235 -13.78 27.44 11.60
N SER A 236 -12.99 27.05 12.56
CA SER A 236 -11.68 26.43 12.35
C SER A 236 -11.66 25.05 12.94
N ALA A 237 -10.85 24.16 12.39
CA ALA A 237 -10.75 22.80 12.85
C ALA A 237 -9.28 22.40 13.08
N ILE A 238 -9.05 21.56 14.09
CA ILE A 238 -7.81 20.83 14.25
C ILE A 238 -8.10 19.37 13.93
N VAL A 239 -7.55 18.89 12.81
CA VAL A 239 -7.73 17.54 12.31
C VAL A 239 -6.57 16.66 12.77
N PRO A 240 -6.78 15.69 13.67
CA PRO A 240 -5.73 14.81 14.12
C PRO A 240 -5.53 13.65 13.14
N VAL A 241 -4.30 13.28 12.90
CA VAL A 241 -3.96 12.05 12.16
C VAL A 241 -3.43 11.05 13.16
N LYS A 242 -4.25 10.04 13.49
CA LYS A 242 -3.97 9.01 14.49
C LYS A 242 -3.90 7.60 13.89
N ALA A 243 -4.49 7.41 12.73
CA ALA A 243 -4.66 6.11 12.10
C ALA A 243 -4.66 6.20 10.57
N ALA A 244 -4.66 5.06 9.94
CA ALA A 244 -4.90 4.90 8.50
C ALA A 244 -5.82 3.70 8.24
N CYS A 245 -6.73 3.83 7.28
CA CYS A 245 -7.62 2.75 6.87
C CYS A 245 -7.29 2.27 5.47
N THR A 246 -7.05 0.96 5.31
CA THR A 246 -6.77 0.32 4.03
C THR A 246 -7.65 -0.90 3.82
N SER A 247 -7.83 -1.34 2.57
CA SER A 247 -8.67 -2.52 2.26
C SER A 247 -8.10 -3.83 2.80
N GLN A 248 -6.79 -3.96 2.88
CA GLN A 248 -6.14 -5.21 3.30
C GLN A 248 -5.93 -5.31 4.81
N ASP A 249 -5.54 -4.20 5.44
CA ASP A 249 -5.19 -4.18 6.86
C ASP A 249 -6.32 -3.62 7.74
N GLY A 250 -7.38 -3.03 7.13
CA GLY A 250 -8.41 -2.30 7.86
C GLY A 250 -7.87 -1.03 8.52
N MET A 251 -8.32 -0.74 9.73
CA MET A 251 -7.77 0.32 10.57
C MET A 251 -6.42 -0.11 11.13
N LYS A 252 -5.44 0.75 11.00
CA LYS A 252 -4.07 0.50 11.50
C LYS A 252 -3.42 1.79 11.98
N GLU A 253 -2.46 1.63 12.86
CA GLU A 253 -1.59 2.72 13.29
C GLU A 253 -0.81 3.33 12.12
N PRO A 254 -0.44 4.59 12.21
CA PRO A 254 0.42 5.24 11.24
C PRO A 254 1.76 4.51 11.12
N LYS A 255 2.32 4.53 9.92
CA LYS A 255 3.53 3.77 9.57
C LYS A 255 4.79 4.19 10.35
N ASN A 256 4.81 5.39 10.91
CA ASN A 256 5.87 5.93 11.76
C ASN A 256 5.33 7.06 12.65
N ASP A 257 6.06 7.43 13.72
CA ASP A 257 5.65 8.41 14.72
C ASP A 257 5.40 9.81 14.14
N ARG A 258 6.12 10.21 13.08
CA ARG A 258 5.93 11.50 12.41
C ARG A 258 4.57 11.64 11.73
N ARG A 259 3.85 10.55 11.54
CA ARG A 259 2.49 10.57 11.01
C ARG A 259 1.44 10.89 12.05
N TYR A 260 1.76 10.76 13.34
CA TYR A 260 0.95 11.30 14.42
C TYR A 260 1.10 12.82 14.45
N ARG A 261 0.10 13.52 14.01
CA ARG A 261 0.12 14.96 13.88
C ARG A 261 -1.26 15.58 13.99
N ARG A 262 -1.29 16.86 14.28
CA ARG A 262 -2.48 17.69 14.27
C ARG A 262 -2.34 18.72 13.15
N VAL A 263 -3.30 18.78 12.25
CA VAL A 263 -3.26 19.68 11.10
C VAL A 263 -4.42 20.68 11.22
N PRO A 264 -4.13 21.99 11.24
CA PRO A 264 -5.18 23.00 11.23
C PRO A 264 -5.86 23.04 9.87
N MET A 265 -7.16 23.28 9.89
CA MET A 265 -7.98 23.56 8.72
C MET A 265 -8.71 24.88 8.96
N LEU A 266 -8.64 25.76 7.98
CA LEU A 266 -9.22 27.10 8.04
C LEU A 266 -10.32 27.27 6.97
N PRO A 267 -11.18 28.29 7.10
CA PRO A 267 -12.17 28.62 6.08
C PRO A 267 -11.52 28.81 4.69
N PRO A 268 -12.24 28.48 3.61
CA PRO A 268 -13.62 28.01 3.55
C PRO A 268 -13.77 26.49 3.80
N PHE A 269 -12.68 25.75 3.90
CA PHE A 269 -12.71 24.28 4.03
C PHE A 269 -13.29 23.82 5.37
N SER A 270 -12.93 24.51 6.47
CA SER A 270 -13.43 24.17 7.80
C SER A 270 -14.91 24.50 7.99
N ASP A 271 -15.40 25.61 7.41
CA ASP A 271 -16.83 25.89 7.38
C ASP A 271 -17.59 24.81 6.62
N ALA A 272 -17.12 24.49 5.42
CA ALA A 272 -17.72 23.45 4.59
C ALA A 272 -17.68 22.06 5.25
N LEU A 273 -16.63 21.77 6.01
CA LEU A 273 -16.53 20.51 6.75
C LEU A 273 -17.48 20.51 7.96
N HIS A 274 -17.59 21.63 8.67
CA HIS A 274 -18.51 21.79 9.79
C HIS A 274 -19.97 21.62 9.35
N ASP A 275 -20.35 22.16 8.19
CA ASP A 275 -21.70 22.00 7.62
C ASP A 275 -22.04 20.53 7.31
N CYS A 276 -21.03 19.68 7.17
CA CYS A 276 -21.18 18.25 6.99
C CYS A 276 -21.11 17.44 8.29
N ALA A 277 -20.89 18.11 9.45
CA ALA A 277 -20.60 17.43 10.71
C ALA A 277 -21.69 16.41 11.07
N GLY A 278 -21.25 15.29 11.59
CA GLY A 278 -22.10 14.17 11.94
C GLY A 278 -21.52 13.33 13.07
N THR A 279 -21.74 12.04 13.08
CA THR A 279 -21.22 11.10 14.06
C THR A 279 -20.53 9.92 13.38
N GLY A 280 -19.52 9.33 14.06
CA GLY A 280 -18.73 8.22 13.56
C GLY A 280 -17.83 8.60 12.38
N PRO A 281 -17.59 7.68 11.41
CA PRO A 281 -16.67 7.93 10.30
C PRO A 281 -17.08 9.14 9.45
N ILE A 282 -16.12 10.01 9.12
CA ILE A 282 -16.40 11.16 8.24
C ILE A 282 -16.84 10.76 6.83
N CYS A 283 -16.47 9.55 6.41
CA CYS A 283 -16.86 8.98 5.13
C CYS A 283 -17.54 7.63 5.35
N GLN A 284 -18.85 7.62 5.24
CA GLN A 284 -19.68 6.46 5.53
C GLN A 284 -20.19 5.81 4.25
N SER A 285 -20.40 4.49 4.31
CA SER A 285 -21.15 3.76 3.28
C SER A 285 -22.64 4.11 3.36
N LYS A 286 -23.33 3.99 2.22
CA LYS A 286 -24.78 4.12 2.16
C LYS A 286 -25.42 2.75 2.19
N LYS A 287 -26.60 2.64 2.82
CA LYS A 287 -27.49 1.49 2.75
C LYS A 287 -28.83 1.91 2.15
N HIS A 288 -29.42 1.04 1.36
CA HIS A 288 -30.76 1.21 0.84
C HIS A 288 -31.78 0.75 1.88
N LEU A 289 -32.73 1.59 2.20
CA LEU A 289 -33.89 1.29 3.04
C LEU A 289 -35.16 1.44 2.18
N SER A 290 -36.30 1.04 2.74
CA SER A 290 -37.61 1.13 2.06
C SER A 290 -37.95 2.56 1.56
N ASP A 291 -37.39 3.58 2.22
CA ASP A 291 -37.60 5.01 1.98
C ASP A 291 -36.42 5.71 1.28
N GLY A 292 -35.42 4.94 0.80
CA GLY A 292 -34.30 5.47 0.05
C GLY A 292 -32.91 5.16 0.63
N TRP A 293 -31.90 5.88 0.15
CA TRP A 293 -30.50 5.69 0.57
C TRP A 293 -30.17 6.53 1.81
N ARG A 294 -29.60 5.90 2.84
CA ARG A 294 -29.10 6.58 4.06
C ARG A 294 -27.69 6.15 4.40
N LEU A 295 -26.99 6.98 5.17
CA LEU A 295 -25.68 6.61 5.74
C LEU A 295 -25.85 5.43 6.68
N SER A 296 -24.93 4.47 6.60
CA SER A 296 -25.04 3.21 7.36
C SER A 296 -24.38 3.27 8.74
N GLY A 297 -23.65 4.32 9.05
CA GLY A 297 -22.75 4.38 10.22
C GLY A 297 -21.41 3.66 10.01
N ASN A 298 -21.29 2.83 8.98
CA ASN A 298 -20.05 2.11 8.69
C ASN A 298 -19.15 2.90 7.78
N ARG A 299 -17.84 2.82 8.02
CA ARG A 299 -16.81 3.42 7.17
C ARG A 299 -16.90 2.92 5.73
N LEU A 300 -16.73 3.81 4.77
CA LEU A 300 -16.74 3.46 3.35
C LEU A 300 -15.53 2.59 3.01
N SER A 301 -15.75 1.56 2.17
CA SER A 301 -14.66 0.69 1.70
C SER A 301 -13.62 1.50 0.90
N PRO A 302 -12.31 1.36 1.23
CA PRO A 302 -11.24 2.03 0.48
C PRO A 302 -11.24 1.75 -1.03
N ASP A 303 -11.67 0.54 -1.43
CA ASP A 303 -11.68 0.12 -2.83
C ASP A 303 -12.84 0.73 -3.64
N TYR A 304 -13.90 1.16 -2.95
CA TYR A 304 -15.04 1.79 -3.59
C TYR A 304 -14.80 3.28 -3.90
N ILE A 305 -13.94 3.96 -3.11
CA ILE A 305 -13.67 5.40 -3.24
C ILE A 305 -13.23 5.80 -4.65
N PRO A 306 -12.26 5.12 -5.33
CA PRO A 306 -11.84 5.53 -6.67
C PRO A 306 -12.96 5.39 -7.71
N LYS A 307 -13.84 4.40 -7.57
CA LYS A 307 -14.98 4.17 -8.47
C LYS A 307 -16.03 5.27 -8.29
N LEU A 308 -16.40 5.54 -7.03
CA LEU A 308 -17.36 6.59 -6.70
C LEU A 308 -16.84 7.99 -7.09
N TRP A 309 -15.54 8.25 -6.87
CA TRP A 309 -14.93 9.50 -7.30
C TRP A 309 -14.97 9.66 -8.82
N ARG A 310 -14.72 8.58 -9.57
CA ARG A 310 -14.77 8.60 -11.03
C ARG A 310 -16.16 8.93 -11.53
N SER A 311 -17.22 8.34 -10.94
CA SER A 311 -18.60 8.59 -11.37
C SER A 311 -19.06 10.04 -11.16
N TYR A 312 -18.39 10.82 -10.33
CA TYR A 312 -18.71 12.25 -10.20
C TYR A 312 -18.36 13.08 -11.43
N PHE A 313 -17.48 12.58 -12.30
CA PHE A 313 -17.10 13.22 -13.56
C PHE A 313 -17.89 12.69 -14.77
N ASP A 314 -18.66 11.63 -14.58
CA ASP A 314 -19.52 11.09 -15.62
C ASP A 314 -20.74 12.02 -15.87
N GLU A 315 -21.48 11.78 -16.94
CA GLU A 315 -22.69 12.54 -17.26
C GLU A 315 -23.67 12.52 -16.09
N GLY A 316 -24.18 13.70 -15.71
CA GLY A 316 -25.06 13.86 -14.54
C GLY A 316 -24.36 13.87 -13.19
N GLY A 317 -23.06 13.63 -13.13
CA GLY A 317 -22.29 13.73 -11.90
C GLY A 317 -21.96 15.19 -11.52
N PRO A 318 -21.71 15.47 -10.23
CA PRO A 318 -21.51 16.85 -9.74
C PRO A 318 -20.28 17.55 -10.34
N LEU A 319 -19.28 16.81 -10.79
CA LEU A 319 -18.05 17.33 -11.39
C LEU A 319 -18.00 17.13 -12.91
N HIS A 320 -19.16 16.84 -13.54
CA HIS A 320 -19.24 16.71 -15.00
C HIS A 320 -18.70 17.95 -15.70
N GLY A 321 -17.91 17.75 -16.75
CA GLY A 321 -17.27 18.82 -17.52
C GLY A 321 -15.98 19.37 -16.91
N MET A 322 -15.60 18.96 -15.69
CA MET A 322 -14.32 19.32 -15.09
C MET A 322 -13.19 18.37 -15.52
N PRO A 323 -11.92 18.84 -15.57
CA PRO A 323 -10.77 17.97 -15.78
C PRO A 323 -10.67 16.86 -14.72
N PHE A 324 -10.54 15.62 -15.17
CA PHE A 324 -10.44 14.50 -14.24
C PHE A 324 -9.09 14.48 -13.52
N VAL A 325 -9.11 14.62 -12.21
CA VAL A 325 -7.96 14.40 -11.31
C VAL A 325 -8.29 13.24 -10.37
N ARG A 326 -7.42 12.23 -10.30
CA ARG A 326 -7.63 11.08 -9.41
C ARG A 326 -7.69 11.52 -7.95
N ILE A 327 -8.61 10.95 -7.16
CA ILE A 327 -8.74 11.27 -5.73
C ILE A 327 -7.43 11.12 -4.95
N GLY A 328 -6.61 10.13 -5.29
CA GLY A 328 -5.29 9.94 -4.68
C GLY A 328 -4.29 11.08 -4.96
N ARG A 329 -4.59 12.00 -5.87
CA ARG A 329 -3.76 13.17 -6.19
C ARG A 329 -4.08 14.40 -5.33
N MET A 330 -5.13 14.36 -4.51
CA MET A 330 -5.53 15.51 -3.67
C MET A 330 -4.41 15.93 -2.72
N ARG A 331 -3.66 14.98 -2.18
CA ARG A 331 -2.47 15.28 -1.37
C ARG A 331 -1.35 15.96 -2.18
N ALA A 332 -1.19 15.64 -3.46
CA ALA A 332 -0.26 16.34 -4.34
C ALA A 332 -0.81 17.72 -4.76
N THR A 333 -2.12 17.83 -4.95
CA THR A 333 -2.83 19.11 -5.13
C THR A 333 -2.51 20.05 -3.98
N TYR A 334 -2.73 19.61 -2.75
CA TYR A 334 -2.36 20.38 -1.55
C TYR A 334 -0.90 20.84 -1.58
N SER A 335 0.06 19.92 -1.80
CA SER A 335 1.48 20.28 -1.86
C SER A 335 1.78 21.34 -2.92
N THR A 336 1.20 21.20 -4.11
CA THR A 336 1.41 22.14 -5.23
C THR A 336 0.83 23.51 -4.91
N MET A 337 -0.36 23.56 -4.32
CA MET A 337 -1.00 24.81 -3.93
C MET A 337 -0.21 25.53 -2.83
N MET A 338 0.23 24.80 -1.81
CA MET A 338 1.03 25.34 -0.72
C MET A 338 2.39 25.86 -1.19
N GLN A 339 3.03 25.13 -2.10
CA GLN A 339 4.29 25.58 -2.71
C GLN A 339 4.07 26.85 -3.55
N GLY A 340 3.00 26.90 -4.33
CA GLY A 340 2.61 28.10 -5.08
C GLY A 340 2.31 29.32 -4.20
N ALA A 341 1.83 29.10 -2.99
CA ALA A 341 1.62 30.13 -1.95
C ALA A 341 2.92 30.51 -1.21
N GLY A 342 4.08 29.97 -1.59
CA GLY A 342 5.37 30.29 -0.97
C GLY A 342 5.66 29.55 0.34
N VAL A 343 4.89 28.54 0.70
CA VAL A 343 5.13 27.75 1.91
C VAL A 343 6.33 26.82 1.69
N ASP A 344 7.26 26.82 2.65
CA ASP A 344 8.46 26.00 2.60
C ASP A 344 8.14 24.50 2.50
N SER A 345 8.87 23.81 1.64
CA SER A 345 8.67 22.37 1.38
C SER A 345 8.81 21.49 2.62
N THR A 346 9.62 21.93 3.60
CA THR A 346 9.80 21.24 4.88
C THR A 346 8.53 21.27 5.71
N ILE A 347 7.86 22.44 5.76
CA ILE A 347 6.60 22.61 6.46
C ILE A 347 5.52 21.76 5.80
N ILE A 348 5.45 21.80 4.45
CA ILE A 348 4.53 20.97 3.69
C ILE A 348 4.75 19.49 3.99
N ASN A 349 5.99 19.03 4.03
CA ASN A 349 6.33 17.65 4.34
C ASN A 349 5.97 17.27 5.77
N ALA A 350 6.23 18.14 6.73
CA ALA A 350 5.85 17.94 8.13
C ALA A 350 4.33 17.85 8.30
N MET A 351 3.56 18.78 7.70
CA MET A 351 2.09 18.74 7.69
C MET A 351 1.54 17.45 7.05
N GLN A 352 2.26 16.89 6.10
CA GLN A 352 1.90 15.62 5.46
C GLN A 352 2.49 14.39 6.17
N GLY A 353 3.30 14.53 7.21
CA GLY A 353 3.98 13.42 7.89
C GLY A 353 4.92 12.64 6.97
N ARG A 354 5.61 13.33 6.06
CA ARG A 354 6.67 12.78 5.23
C ARG A 354 8.01 12.88 5.94
N THR A 355 8.90 11.94 5.66
CA THR A 355 10.30 12.03 6.08
C THR A 355 11.09 12.78 5.03
N ASP A 356 11.81 13.81 5.43
CA ASP A 356 12.73 14.51 4.55
C ASP A 356 14.03 13.72 4.39
N ASN A 357 14.66 13.84 3.21
CA ASN A 357 15.97 13.24 2.92
C ASN A 357 17.14 13.98 3.63
N SER A 358 16.86 14.99 4.44
CA SER A 358 17.86 15.70 5.25
C SER A 358 17.72 15.33 6.73
N PRO A 359 18.47 14.31 7.22
CA PRO A 359 18.22 13.70 8.51
C PRO A 359 18.56 14.60 9.71
N VAL A 360 19.50 15.52 9.58
CA VAL A 360 20.11 16.18 10.75
C VAL A 360 19.42 17.49 11.12
N LEU A 361 19.11 18.34 10.13
CA LEU A 361 18.56 19.68 10.42
C LEU A 361 17.13 19.61 10.98
N TYR A 362 16.30 18.77 10.40
CA TYR A 362 14.86 18.67 10.68
C TYR A 362 14.51 17.67 11.77
N THR A 363 15.38 16.71 12.05
CA THR A 363 15.16 15.74 13.14
C THR A 363 15.48 16.35 14.50
N ASN A 364 16.45 17.27 14.54
CA ASN A 364 17.01 17.77 15.81
C ASN A 364 16.81 19.28 16.06
N TYR A 365 16.53 20.08 15.02
CA TYR A 365 16.53 21.55 15.15
C TYR A 365 15.25 22.26 14.72
N LEU A 366 14.44 21.68 13.84
CA LEU A 366 13.20 22.27 13.35
C LEU A 366 12.02 21.35 13.64
N MET A 367 11.27 21.65 14.68
CA MET A 367 9.97 21.04 14.96
C MET A 367 8.88 22.07 14.65
N PRO A 368 8.31 22.11 13.43
CA PRO A 368 7.21 23.00 13.12
C PRO A 368 6.04 22.70 14.06
N GLY A 369 5.66 23.65 14.86
CA GLY A 369 4.53 23.54 15.79
C GLY A 369 3.20 23.88 15.12
N LEU A 370 2.12 23.79 15.90
CA LEU A 370 0.78 24.09 15.44
C LEU A 370 0.65 25.52 14.89
N GLU A 371 1.39 26.49 15.47
CA GLU A 371 1.42 27.88 15.02
C GLU A 371 1.95 28.00 13.58
N THR A 372 3.08 27.34 13.27
CA THR A 372 3.65 27.31 11.91
C THR A 372 2.69 26.65 10.93
N TYR A 373 2.00 25.59 11.36
CA TYR A 373 0.99 24.93 10.54
C TYR A 373 -0.23 25.82 10.30
N THR A 374 -0.64 26.59 11.29
CA THR A 374 -1.74 27.54 11.16
C THR A 374 -1.42 28.64 10.14
N GLN A 375 -0.22 29.24 10.22
CA GLN A 375 0.23 30.22 9.22
C GLN A 375 0.22 29.64 7.81
N SER A 376 0.64 28.37 7.66
CA SER A 376 0.61 27.68 6.37
C SER A 376 -0.82 27.41 5.90
N ALA A 377 -1.74 27.04 6.79
CA ALA A 377 -3.15 26.84 6.45
C ALA A 377 -3.84 28.15 6.00
N MET A 378 -3.41 29.30 6.54
CA MET A 378 -3.89 30.63 6.09
C MET A 378 -3.56 30.87 4.61
N ALA A 379 -2.39 30.41 4.13
CA ALA A 379 -2.03 30.52 2.72
C ALA A 379 -3.00 29.74 1.81
N MET A 380 -3.43 28.54 2.21
CA MET A 380 -4.43 27.77 1.46
C MET A 380 -5.80 28.45 1.48
N SER A 381 -6.21 28.96 2.65
CA SER A 381 -7.45 29.70 2.80
C SER A 381 -7.48 30.93 1.86
N ALA A 382 -6.43 31.73 1.85
CA ALA A 382 -6.33 32.93 1.00
C ALA A 382 -6.38 32.62 -0.49
N LEU A 383 -5.75 31.52 -0.94
CA LEU A 383 -5.78 31.11 -2.35
C LEU A 383 -7.18 30.78 -2.87
N VAL A 384 -8.06 30.30 -1.99
CA VAL A 384 -9.41 29.87 -2.39
C VAL A 384 -10.44 30.97 -2.15
N SER A 385 -10.27 31.78 -1.09
CA SER A 385 -11.20 32.87 -0.76
C SER A 385 -11.00 34.13 -1.62
N GLY A 386 -9.83 34.28 -2.26
CA GLY A 386 -9.52 35.40 -3.15
C GLY A 386 -10.04 35.26 -4.59
N MET A 387 -10.80 34.21 -4.86
CA MET A 387 -11.47 33.93 -6.14
C MET A 387 -12.96 34.15 -6.04
#